data_8278a5d9b81171d313f3bb35fb3a65e6
#
_entry.id   8278a5d9b81171d313f3bb35fb3a65e6
#
_cell.length_a   1.000
_cell.length_b   1.000
_cell.length_c   1.000
_cell.angle_alpha   90.00
_cell.angle_beta   90.00
_cell.angle_gamma   90.00
#
_symmetry.space_group_name_H-M   'P 1'
#
loop_
_entity.id
_entity.type
_entity.pdbx_description
1 polymer ?
#
loop_
_entity_poly.entity_id
_entity_poly.type
_entity_poly.pdbx_seq_one_letter_code
_entity_poly.pdbx_strand_id
1 'polypeptide(L)'
;MNVLESFSLKGKVALVTGGAGLYGRQIVEALAEAGADTYIASRNIESLQQVAEEETKRGYKVTALQLDLSQDDSIEKLYNDIIEKSGKCDVLINNAVSREHGSLGWDNSLDDFDKSLRINASALFKITNMFAEGMKKNKSGSIINIGSMMGTVGVENGNYEGTDFTPATSPLYFYEKGGMHNFTRWAASML
;
A
#
# COMPACT_ATOMS: atom_id res chain seq x y z
N MET A 1 18.28 -24.32 9.10
CA MET A 1 17.93 -22.89 8.87
C MET A 1 17.81 -22.28 10.25
N ASN A 2 18.56 -21.22 10.54
CA ASN A 2 18.40 -20.51 11.81
C ASN A 2 17.20 -19.53 11.69
N VAL A 3 16.76 -18.98 12.84
CA VAL A 3 15.57 -18.10 12.86
C VAL A 3 15.74 -16.88 11.96
N LEU A 4 16.93 -16.26 11.93
CA LEU A 4 17.18 -15.08 11.11
C LEU A 4 17.16 -15.40 9.62
N GLU A 5 17.66 -16.56 9.21
CA GLU A 5 17.59 -17.03 7.83
C GLU A 5 16.14 -17.24 7.35
N SER A 6 15.22 -17.60 8.25
CA SER A 6 13.82 -17.80 7.91
C SER A 6 13.09 -16.50 7.53
N PHE A 7 13.61 -15.33 7.91
CA PHE A 7 13.09 -14.02 7.53
C PHE A 7 13.76 -13.45 6.27
N SER A 8 14.71 -14.16 5.66
CA SER A 8 15.40 -13.68 4.46
C SER A 8 14.45 -13.58 3.26
N LEU A 9 14.45 -12.41 2.63
CA LEU A 9 13.76 -12.13 1.37
C LEU A 9 14.74 -12.10 0.18
N LYS A 10 15.92 -12.67 0.32
CA LYS A 10 16.92 -12.72 -0.75
C LYS A 10 16.36 -13.42 -1.99
N GLY A 11 16.43 -12.74 -3.15
CA GLY A 11 15.86 -13.21 -4.41
C GLY A 11 14.34 -13.00 -4.54
N LYS A 12 13.70 -12.36 -3.58
CA LYS A 12 12.30 -11.92 -3.66
C LYS A 12 12.21 -10.52 -4.23
N VAL A 13 11.14 -10.26 -4.95
CA VAL A 13 10.78 -8.94 -5.49
C VAL A 13 9.58 -8.42 -4.72
N ALA A 14 9.69 -7.23 -4.14
CA ALA A 14 8.64 -6.59 -3.36
C ALA A 14 8.20 -5.26 -3.99
N LEU A 15 6.91 -4.96 -3.90
CA LEU A 15 6.34 -3.65 -4.22
C LEU A 15 5.67 -3.05 -2.99
N VAL A 16 6.00 -1.79 -2.69
CA VAL A 16 5.35 -0.99 -1.62
C VAL A 16 4.71 0.25 -2.25
N THR A 17 3.39 0.34 -2.21
CA THR A 17 2.71 1.59 -2.58
C THR A 17 2.78 2.60 -1.42
N GLY A 18 3.03 3.88 -1.73
CA GLY A 18 3.23 4.91 -0.71
C GLY A 18 4.56 4.78 0.05
N GLY A 19 5.62 4.30 -0.62
CA GLY A 19 6.91 3.98 -0.01
C GLY A 19 7.66 5.16 0.63
N ALA A 20 7.36 6.40 0.25
CA ALA A 20 7.93 7.60 0.88
C ALA A 20 7.13 8.12 2.09
N GLY A 21 5.97 7.54 2.38
CA GLY A 21 5.14 7.90 3.53
C GLY A 21 5.71 7.44 4.87
N LEU A 22 5.09 7.90 5.96
CA LEU A 22 5.56 7.65 7.33
C LEU A 22 5.75 6.15 7.63
N TYR A 23 4.72 5.32 7.39
CA TYR A 23 4.83 3.86 7.51
C TYR A 23 5.58 3.24 6.33
N GLY A 24 5.43 3.83 5.13
CA GLY A 24 6.05 3.32 3.91
C GLY A 24 7.57 3.20 4.03
N ARG A 25 8.26 4.21 4.55
CA ARG A 25 9.71 4.21 4.76
C ARG A 25 10.17 3.05 5.65
N GLN A 26 9.48 2.80 6.77
CA GLN A 26 9.81 1.71 7.68
C GLN A 26 9.61 0.33 7.04
N ILE A 27 8.55 0.18 6.23
CA ILE A 27 8.28 -1.05 5.48
C ILE A 27 9.36 -1.27 4.41
N VAL A 28 9.75 -0.23 3.69
CA VAL A 28 10.80 -0.29 2.66
C VAL A 28 12.13 -0.70 3.27
N GLU A 29 12.55 -0.06 4.36
CA GLU A 29 13.76 -0.38 5.10
C GLU A 29 13.78 -1.86 5.51
N ALA A 30 12.71 -2.34 6.15
CA ALA A 30 12.62 -3.73 6.61
C ALA A 30 12.71 -4.75 5.47
N LEU A 31 12.07 -4.50 4.33
CA LEU A 31 12.13 -5.39 3.17
C LEU A 31 13.52 -5.38 2.52
N ALA A 32 14.12 -4.20 2.40
CA ALA A 32 15.46 -4.02 1.82
C ALA A 32 16.54 -4.67 2.69
N GLU A 33 16.49 -4.49 4.01
CA GLU A 33 17.37 -5.15 4.98
C GLU A 33 17.22 -6.68 4.98
N ALA A 34 15.99 -7.18 4.79
CA ALA A 34 15.74 -8.61 4.62
C ALA A 34 16.26 -9.17 3.28
N GLY A 35 16.72 -8.31 2.36
CA GLY A 35 17.37 -8.66 1.10
C GLY A 35 16.45 -8.72 -0.11
N ALA A 36 15.26 -8.13 -0.05
CA ALA A 36 14.37 -8.03 -1.20
C ALA A 36 14.89 -7.00 -2.24
N ASP A 37 14.62 -7.28 -3.52
CA ASP A 37 14.62 -6.25 -4.58
C ASP A 37 13.31 -5.46 -4.43
N THR A 38 13.40 -4.23 -3.94
CA THR A 38 12.22 -3.49 -3.47
C THR A 38 11.87 -2.35 -4.42
N TYR A 39 10.67 -2.42 -5.00
CA TYR A 39 10.07 -1.32 -5.76
C TYR A 39 9.21 -0.48 -4.82
N ILE A 40 9.31 0.84 -4.95
CA ILE A 40 8.50 1.79 -4.20
C ILE A 40 7.74 2.71 -5.16
N ALA A 41 6.45 2.92 -4.91
CA ALA A 41 5.60 3.63 -5.85
C ALA A 41 4.67 4.65 -5.19
N SER A 42 4.61 5.87 -5.70
CA SER A 42 3.64 6.92 -5.33
C SER A 42 3.59 8.03 -6.39
N ARG A 43 2.71 9.02 -6.19
CA ARG A 43 2.58 10.17 -7.11
C ARG A 43 3.82 11.06 -7.13
N ASN A 44 4.43 11.32 -5.97
CA ASN A 44 5.61 12.17 -5.87
C ASN A 44 6.88 11.33 -6.09
N ILE A 45 7.40 11.39 -7.32
CA ILE A 45 8.58 10.61 -7.71
C ILE A 45 9.87 11.13 -7.04
N GLU A 46 9.98 12.45 -6.79
CA GLU A 46 11.17 13.03 -6.18
C GLU A 46 11.36 12.50 -4.75
N SER A 47 10.30 12.46 -3.94
CA SER A 47 10.39 11.90 -2.59
C SER A 47 10.70 10.40 -2.59
N LEU A 48 10.25 9.64 -3.59
CA LEU A 48 10.62 8.23 -3.73
C LEU A 48 12.07 8.06 -4.12
N GLN A 49 12.57 8.91 -5.04
CA GLN A 49 13.98 8.88 -5.45
C GLN A 49 14.91 9.14 -4.27
N GLN A 50 14.56 10.08 -3.39
CA GLN A 50 15.33 10.32 -2.16
C GLN A 50 15.40 9.07 -1.28
N VAL A 51 14.26 8.38 -1.05
CA VAL A 51 14.26 7.12 -0.29
C VAL A 51 15.11 6.05 -0.97
N ALA A 52 14.96 5.89 -2.29
CA ALA A 52 15.74 4.91 -3.04
C ALA A 52 17.26 5.19 -2.99
N GLU A 53 17.67 6.46 -3.06
CA GLU A 53 19.06 6.86 -2.93
C GLU A 53 19.62 6.60 -1.52
N GLU A 54 18.85 6.93 -0.47
CA GLU A 54 19.20 6.66 0.92
C GLU A 54 19.46 5.16 1.13
N GLU A 55 18.57 4.30 0.68
CA GLU A 55 18.71 2.85 0.83
C GLU A 55 19.83 2.27 -0.06
N THR A 56 20.02 2.81 -1.26
CA THR A 56 21.11 2.40 -2.15
C THR A 56 22.48 2.73 -1.55
N LYS A 57 22.64 3.87 -0.87
CA LYS A 57 23.86 4.22 -0.14
C LYS A 57 24.17 3.25 1.00
N ARG A 58 23.15 2.60 1.56
CA ARG A 58 23.27 1.53 2.57
C ARG A 58 23.58 0.16 1.96
N GLY A 59 23.62 0.07 0.62
CA GLY A 59 23.90 -1.17 -0.11
C GLY A 59 22.69 -2.00 -0.48
N TYR A 60 21.47 -1.47 -0.32
CA TYR A 60 20.21 -2.15 -0.63
C TYR A 60 19.72 -1.82 -2.04
N LYS A 61 18.89 -2.69 -2.59
CA LYS A 61 18.31 -2.53 -3.92
C LYS A 61 16.88 -2.00 -3.81
N VAL A 62 16.73 -0.69 -3.96
CA VAL A 62 15.43 -0.01 -3.95
C VAL A 62 15.26 0.82 -5.22
N THR A 63 14.12 0.66 -5.90
CA THR A 63 13.81 1.34 -7.16
C THR A 63 12.53 2.15 -7.04
N ALA A 64 12.59 3.43 -7.33
CA ALA A 64 11.45 4.34 -7.34
C ALA A 64 10.70 4.29 -8.68
N LEU A 65 9.37 4.15 -8.64
CA LEU A 65 8.47 4.20 -9.78
C LEU A 65 7.31 5.15 -9.49
N GLN A 66 6.83 5.85 -10.52
CA GLN A 66 5.68 6.73 -10.38
C GLN A 66 4.38 5.92 -10.40
N LEU A 67 3.44 6.28 -9.52
CA LEU A 67 2.11 5.66 -9.44
C LEU A 67 1.06 6.70 -9.06
N ASP A 68 0.08 6.88 -9.91
CA ASP A 68 -1.17 7.56 -9.58
C ASP A 68 -2.31 6.55 -9.52
N LEU A 69 -2.81 6.27 -8.32
CA LEU A 69 -3.92 5.32 -8.10
C LEU A 69 -5.26 5.81 -8.65
N SER A 70 -5.40 7.09 -8.99
CA SER A 70 -6.60 7.60 -9.66
C SER A 70 -6.67 7.19 -11.14
N GLN A 71 -5.53 6.81 -11.74
CA GLN A 71 -5.37 6.54 -13.17
C GLN A 71 -5.10 5.06 -13.44
N ASP A 72 -5.97 4.43 -14.22
CA ASP A 72 -5.83 3.01 -14.59
C ASP A 72 -4.53 2.72 -15.35
N ASP A 73 -4.19 3.59 -16.31
CA ASP A 73 -2.98 3.45 -17.12
C ASP A 73 -1.70 3.53 -16.27
N SER A 74 -1.73 4.33 -15.19
CA SER A 74 -0.59 4.41 -14.27
C SER A 74 -0.38 3.11 -13.49
N ILE A 75 -1.46 2.43 -13.10
CA ILE A 75 -1.40 1.13 -12.42
C ILE A 75 -0.88 0.06 -13.38
N GLU A 76 -1.37 0.05 -14.61
CA GLU A 76 -0.95 -0.89 -15.65
C GLU A 76 0.53 -0.70 -16.02
N LYS A 77 0.94 0.56 -16.17
CA LYS A 77 2.34 0.90 -16.43
C LYS A 77 3.25 0.41 -15.31
N LEU A 78 2.90 0.66 -14.03
CA LEU A 78 3.65 0.18 -12.88
C LEU A 78 3.83 -1.34 -12.91
N TYR A 79 2.75 -2.08 -13.17
CA TYR A 79 2.79 -3.52 -13.28
C TYR A 79 3.76 -3.97 -14.38
N ASN A 80 3.60 -3.41 -15.59
CA ASN A 80 4.44 -3.75 -16.74
C ASN A 80 5.92 -3.43 -16.48
N ASP A 81 6.23 -2.26 -15.91
CA ASP A 81 7.60 -1.86 -15.58
C ASP A 81 8.28 -2.85 -14.61
N ILE A 82 7.55 -3.36 -13.61
CA ILE A 82 8.08 -4.33 -12.65
C ILE A 82 8.27 -5.69 -13.30
N ILE A 83 7.29 -6.15 -14.07
CA ILE A 83 7.37 -7.47 -14.73
C ILE A 83 8.46 -7.48 -15.81
N GLU A 84 8.61 -6.40 -16.58
CA GLU A 84 9.69 -6.28 -17.56
C GLU A 84 11.08 -6.33 -16.91
N LYS A 85 11.26 -5.62 -15.78
CA LYS A 85 12.56 -5.53 -15.08
C LYS A 85 12.92 -6.76 -14.25
N SER A 86 11.93 -7.39 -13.61
CA SER A 86 12.17 -8.45 -12.61
C SER A 86 11.50 -9.77 -12.92
N GLY A 87 10.65 -9.85 -13.94
CA GLY A 87 9.92 -11.05 -14.35
C GLY A 87 8.82 -11.50 -13.38
N LYS A 88 8.74 -10.90 -12.19
CA LYS A 88 7.81 -11.30 -11.12
C LYS A 88 7.63 -10.20 -10.07
N CYS A 89 6.63 -10.40 -9.21
CA CYS A 89 6.52 -9.73 -7.92
C CYS A 89 6.11 -10.78 -6.88
N ASP A 90 6.92 -10.97 -5.86
CA ASP A 90 6.67 -11.98 -4.81
C ASP A 90 5.87 -11.39 -3.63
N VAL A 91 6.01 -10.08 -3.38
CA VAL A 91 5.37 -9.39 -2.25
C VAL A 91 4.75 -8.09 -2.72
N LEU A 92 3.45 -7.92 -2.49
CA LEU A 92 2.73 -6.66 -2.70
C LEU A 92 2.29 -6.09 -1.37
N ILE A 93 2.71 -4.84 -1.05
CA ILE A 93 2.23 -4.13 0.14
C ILE A 93 1.43 -2.91 -0.29
N ASN A 94 0.12 -3.01 -0.14
CA ASN A 94 -0.83 -1.92 -0.35
C ASN A 94 -0.86 -1.02 0.89
N ASN A 95 0.06 -0.05 0.91
CA ASN A 95 0.21 0.90 2.01
C ASN A 95 -0.30 2.31 1.65
N ALA A 96 -0.35 2.67 0.36
CA ALA A 96 -0.85 3.97 -0.07
C ALA A 96 -2.30 4.20 0.36
N VAL A 97 -2.58 5.41 0.83
CA VAL A 97 -3.93 5.90 1.14
C VAL A 97 -4.00 7.38 0.78
N SER A 98 -5.05 7.80 0.09
CA SER A 98 -5.39 9.21 -0.07
C SER A 98 -6.36 9.62 1.03
N ARG A 99 -6.11 10.81 1.61
CA ARG A 99 -7.00 11.48 2.56
C ARG A 99 -7.44 12.86 2.05
N GLU A 100 -7.26 13.10 0.75
CA GLU A 100 -7.55 14.39 0.12
C GLU A 100 -9.06 14.68 0.08
N HIS A 101 -9.87 13.63 0.01
CA HIS A 101 -11.31 13.71 -0.01
C HIS A 101 -11.87 13.16 1.30
N GLY A 102 -12.78 13.85 1.95
CA GLY A 102 -13.47 13.29 3.11
C GLY A 102 -13.12 13.91 4.48
N SER A 103 -12.51 15.10 4.50
CA SER A 103 -12.20 15.80 5.74
C SER A 103 -13.41 16.52 6.36
N LEU A 104 -14.54 16.61 5.65
CA LEU A 104 -15.71 17.42 6.04
C LEU A 104 -16.78 16.63 6.83
N GLY A 105 -16.49 15.40 7.24
CA GLY A 105 -17.45 14.61 8.01
C GLY A 105 -18.75 14.35 7.22
N TRP A 106 -19.89 14.74 7.77
CA TRP A 106 -21.20 14.62 7.12
C TRP A 106 -21.43 15.60 5.96
N ASP A 107 -20.60 16.64 5.85
CA ASP A 107 -20.69 17.65 4.80
C ASP A 107 -19.90 17.27 3.54
N ASN A 108 -19.32 16.07 3.48
CA ASN A 108 -18.70 15.59 2.26
C ASN A 108 -19.73 15.40 1.14
N SER A 109 -19.36 15.83 -0.06
CA SER A 109 -20.18 15.59 -1.25
C SER A 109 -20.10 14.13 -1.72
N LEU A 110 -21.07 13.69 -2.51
CA LEU A 110 -20.99 12.37 -3.17
C LEU A 110 -19.80 12.28 -4.12
N ASP A 111 -19.42 13.39 -4.76
CA ASP A 111 -18.25 13.46 -5.64
C ASP A 111 -16.94 13.22 -4.86
N ASP A 112 -16.80 13.75 -3.63
CA ASP A 112 -15.66 13.43 -2.76
C ASP A 112 -15.66 11.96 -2.36
N PHE A 113 -16.84 11.40 -2.08
CA PHE A 113 -17.01 9.99 -1.77
C PHE A 113 -16.54 9.10 -2.92
N ASP A 114 -17.01 9.38 -4.13
CA ASP A 114 -16.65 8.62 -5.34
C ASP A 114 -15.16 8.73 -5.67
N LYS A 115 -14.57 9.93 -5.56
CA LYS A 115 -13.13 10.14 -5.75
C LYS A 115 -12.28 9.38 -4.75
N SER A 116 -12.68 9.38 -3.48
CA SER A 116 -11.99 8.64 -2.43
C SER A 116 -12.05 7.14 -2.66
N LEU A 117 -13.24 6.60 -2.95
CA LEU A 117 -13.41 5.17 -3.28
C LEU A 117 -12.63 4.77 -4.53
N ARG A 118 -12.55 5.65 -5.52
CA ARG A 118 -11.74 5.39 -6.73
C ARG A 118 -10.29 5.09 -6.38
N ILE A 119 -9.68 5.88 -5.50
CA ILE A 119 -8.28 5.77 -5.12
C ILE A 119 -8.07 4.64 -4.08
N ASN A 120 -8.89 4.61 -3.02
CA ASN A 120 -8.63 3.76 -1.86
C ASN A 120 -9.28 2.38 -1.94
N ALA A 121 -10.28 2.18 -2.82
CA ALA A 121 -10.97 0.91 -2.99
C ALA A 121 -10.81 0.31 -4.40
N SER A 122 -11.20 1.04 -5.46
CA SER A 122 -11.15 0.51 -6.83
C SER A 122 -9.72 0.26 -7.30
N ALA A 123 -8.80 1.18 -7.03
CA ALA A 123 -7.39 1.00 -7.35
C ALA A 123 -6.73 -0.11 -6.53
N LEU A 124 -7.09 -0.24 -5.23
CA LEU A 124 -6.66 -1.36 -4.40
C LEU A 124 -7.07 -2.71 -5.02
N PHE A 125 -8.33 -2.82 -5.48
CA PHE A 125 -8.81 -4.02 -6.17
C PHE A 125 -8.00 -4.27 -7.45
N LYS A 126 -7.85 -3.26 -8.31
CA LYS A 126 -7.15 -3.39 -9.61
C LYS A 126 -5.70 -3.84 -9.42
N ILE A 127 -4.92 -3.14 -8.59
CA ILE A 127 -3.51 -3.48 -8.36
C ILE A 127 -3.36 -4.87 -7.72
N THR A 128 -4.20 -5.21 -6.75
CA THR A 128 -4.21 -6.53 -6.11
C THR A 128 -4.47 -7.62 -7.14
N ASN A 129 -5.50 -7.47 -7.98
CA ASN A 129 -5.85 -8.45 -9.00
C ASN A 129 -4.72 -8.68 -10.00
N MET A 130 -4.11 -7.61 -10.50
CA MET A 130 -3.02 -7.71 -11.50
C MET A 130 -1.82 -8.50 -10.96
N PHE A 131 -1.36 -8.20 -9.73
CA PHE A 131 -0.22 -8.90 -9.13
C PHE A 131 -0.58 -10.32 -8.66
N ALA A 132 -1.81 -10.52 -8.15
CA ALA A 132 -2.30 -11.83 -7.74
C ALA A 132 -2.29 -12.86 -8.88
N GLU A 133 -2.63 -12.47 -10.10
CA GLU A 133 -2.60 -13.38 -11.26
C GLU A 133 -1.18 -13.90 -11.56
N GLY A 134 -0.16 -13.06 -11.42
CA GLY A 134 1.25 -13.48 -11.51
C GLY A 134 1.65 -14.43 -10.39
N MET A 135 1.25 -14.12 -9.16
CA MET A 135 1.52 -14.94 -7.98
C MET A 135 0.84 -16.31 -8.06
N LYS A 136 -0.40 -16.38 -8.56
CA LYS A 136 -1.12 -17.64 -8.82
C LYS A 136 -0.35 -18.53 -9.80
N LYS A 137 0.10 -17.98 -10.93
CA LYS A 137 0.88 -18.72 -11.93
C LYS A 137 2.16 -19.30 -11.33
N ASN A 138 2.81 -18.54 -10.45
CA ASN A 138 4.04 -18.95 -9.79
C ASN A 138 3.79 -19.82 -8.54
N LYS A 139 2.53 -20.03 -8.15
CA LYS A 139 2.11 -20.72 -6.91
C LYS A 139 2.84 -20.19 -5.67
N SER A 140 3.15 -18.93 -5.65
CA SER A 140 3.89 -18.25 -4.58
C SER A 140 3.66 -16.77 -4.64
N GLY A 141 3.37 -16.15 -3.48
CA GLY A 141 3.21 -14.73 -3.33
C GLY A 141 2.69 -14.37 -1.95
N SER A 142 2.79 -13.09 -1.61
CA SER A 142 2.20 -12.53 -0.40
C SER A 142 1.64 -11.15 -0.70
N ILE A 143 0.39 -10.90 -0.33
CA ILE A 143 -0.28 -9.60 -0.47
C ILE A 143 -0.66 -9.10 0.91
N ILE A 144 -0.17 -7.92 1.27
CA ILE A 144 -0.41 -7.29 2.56
C ILE A 144 -1.14 -5.96 2.33
N ASN A 145 -2.32 -5.84 2.90
CA ASN A 145 -3.09 -4.61 2.91
C ASN A 145 -2.94 -3.92 4.27
N ILE A 146 -2.45 -2.68 4.28
CA ILE A 146 -2.31 -1.90 5.51
C ILE A 146 -3.67 -1.39 5.95
N GLY A 147 -4.29 -2.14 6.85
CA GLY A 147 -5.60 -1.85 7.42
C GLY A 147 -5.59 -0.70 8.43
N SER A 148 -6.63 -0.63 9.24
CA SER A 148 -6.74 0.29 10.38
C SER A 148 -7.74 -0.27 11.39
N MET A 149 -7.54 0.00 12.68
CA MET A 149 -8.56 -0.25 13.70
C MET A 149 -9.89 0.45 13.35
N MET A 150 -9.84 1.59 12.65
CA MET A 150 -11.01 2.32 12.17
C MET A 150 -11.85 1.56 11.13
N GLY A 151 -11.34 0.46 10.58
CA GLY A 151 -12.12 -0.46 9.76
C GLY A 151 -12.94 -1.49 10.58
N THR A 152 -12.80 -1.48 11.91
CA THR A 152 -13.47 -2.45 12.80
C THR A 152 -14.28 -1.75 13.88
N VAL A 153 -13.81 -0.60 14.37
CA VAL A 153 -14.46 0.17 15.44
C VAL A 153 -14.74 1.60 14.99
N GLY A 154 -15.81 2.20 15.51
CA GLY A 154 -16.12 3.62 15.33
C GLY A 154 -15.25 4.52 16.23
N VAL A 155 -15.36 5.82 16.02
CA VAL A 155 -14.75 6.82 16.92
C VAL A 155 -15.62 6.96 18.16
N GLU A 156 -14.98 6.86 19.31
CA GLU A 156 -15.57 7.23 20.60
C GLU A 156 -15.03 8.64 20.97
N ASN A 157 -15.85 9.66 20.78
CA ASN A 157 -15.45 11.05 20.96
C ASN A 157 -15.01 11.35 22.39
N GLY A 158 -15.61 10.70 23.39
CA GLY A 158 -15.26 10.85 24.80
C GLY A 158 -13.78 10.54 25.10
N ASN A 159 -13.15 9.69 24.29
CA ASN A 159 -11.72 9.35 24.46
C ASN A 159 -10.78 10.51 24.10
N TYR A 160 -11.29 11.56 23.48
CA TYR A 160 -10.51 12.74 23.04
C TYR A 160 -10.77 13.97 23.89
N GLU A 161 -11.73 13.90 24.83
CA GLU A 161 -12.03 15.02 25.74
C GLU A 161 -10.82 15.38 26.60
N GLY A 162 -10.50 16.66 26.66
CA GLY A 162 -9.33 17.17 27.41
C GLY A 162 -7.98 16.92 26.76
N THR A 163 -7.92 16.47 25.50
CA THR A 163 -6.70 16.31 24.73
C THR A 163 -6.62 17.30 23.57
N ASP A 164 -5.41 17.53 23.05
CA ASP A 164 -5.19 18.32 21.82
C ASP A 164 -5.49 17.54 20.53
N PHE A 165 -5.93 16.28 20.64
CA PHE A 165 -6.24 15.44 19.49
C PHE A 165 -7.67 15.67 19.02
N THR A 166 -7.84 15.85 17.71
CA THR A 166 -9.16 15.87 17.07
C THR A 166 -9.52 14.47 16.62
N PRO A 167 -10.72 13.97 16.95
CA PRO A 167 -11.17 12.68 16.43
C PRO A 167 -11.12 12.64 14.90
N ALA A 168 -10.78 11.47 14.33
CA ALA A 168 -10.88 11.26 12.89
C ALA A 168 -12.36 11.38 12.49
N THR A 169 -12.70 12.39 11.71
CA THR A 169 -14.10 12.71 11.34
C THR A 169 -14.48 12.20 9.94
N SER A 170 -13.52 11.70 9.16
CA SER A 170 -13.79 11.25 7.79
C SER A 170 -14.56 9.92 7.75
N PRO A 171 -15.86 9.90 7.40
CA PRO A 171 -16.62 8.66 7.28
C PRO A 171 -16.04 7.73 6.19
N LEU A 172 -15.42 8.32 5.17
CA LEU A 172 -14.82 7.60 4.05
C LEU A 172 -13.70 6.66 4.51
N TYR A 173 -12.82 7.13 5.40
CA TYR A 173 -11.71 6.31 5.91
C TYR A 173 -12.21 5.07 6.66
N PHE A 174 -13.28 5.20 7.46
CA PHE A 174 -13.90 4.08 8.17
C PHE A 174 -14.52 3.08 7.19
N TYR A 175 -15.26 3.60 6.21
CA TYR A 175 -15.90 2.78 5.18
C TYR A 175 -14.86 2.00 4.35
N GLU A 176 -13.83 2.69 3.87
CA GLU A 176 -12.78 2.12 3.03
C GLU A 176 -11.94 1.08 3.77
N LYS A 177 -11.54 1.35 5.02
CA LYS A 177 -10.76 0.40 5.82
C LYS A 177 -11.59 -0.79 6.25
N GLY A 178 -12.89 -0.61 6.54
CA GLY A 178 -13.83 -1.72 6.77
C GLY A 178 -14.00 -2.60 5.54
N GLY A 179 -14.20 -1.99 4.38
CA GLY A 179 -14.24 -2.68 3.09
C GLY A 179 -12.95 -3.42 2.77
N MET A 180 -11.78 -2.79 3.02
CA MET A 180 -10.46 -3.41 2.82
C MET A 180 -10.28 -4.67 3.68
N HIS A 181 -10.72 -4.68 4.94
CA HIS A 181 -10.64 -5.86 5.80
C HIS A 181 -11.44 -7.04 5.23
N ASN A 182 -12.66 -6.77 4.76
CA ASN A 182 -13.52 -7.81 4.18
C ASN A 182 -13.01 -8.25 2.80
N PHE A 183 -12.54 -7.33 1.98
CA PHE A 183 -11.88 -7.64 0.71
C PHE A 183 -10.66 -8.55 0.92
N THR A 184 -9.85 -8.29 1.95
CA THR A 184 -8.69 -9.13 2.27
C THR A 184 -9.09 -10.56 2.61
N ARG A 185 -10.15 -10.75 3.40
CA ARG A 185 -10.68 -12.09 3.73
C ARG A 185 -11.20 -12.82 2.50
N TRP A 186 -11.97 -12.11 1.67
CA TRP A 186 -12.46 -12.67 0.41
C TRP A 186 -11.31 -13.05 -0.52
N ALA A 187 -10.35 -12.15 -0.75
CA ALA A 187 -9.20 -12.42 -1.61
C ALA A 187 -8.40 -13.63 -1.13
N ALA A 188 -8.19 -13.77 0.18
CA ALA A 188 -7.48 -14.92 0.76
C ALA A 188 -8.20 -16.26 0.54
N SER A 189 -9.52 -16.24 0.32
CA SER A 189 -10.28 -17.46 -0.01
C SER A 189 -10.25 -17.81 -1.50
N MET A 190 -9.81 -16.87 -2.36
CA MET A 190 -9.78 -17.02 -3.83
C MET A 190 -8.36 -17.25 -4.39
N LEU A 191 -7.33 -16.98 -3.60
CA LEU A 191 -5.92 -17.09 -3.97
C LEU A 191 -5.26 -18.33 -3.36
#